data_cf110d07f8022a77527a23872f0e45c5
#
_entry.id   cf110d07f8022a77527a23872f0e45c5
#
_cell.length_a   1.000
_cell.length_b   1.000
_cell.length_c   1.000
_cell.angle_alpha   90.00
_cell.angle_beta   90.00
_cell.angle_gamma   90.00
#
_symmetry.space_group_name_H-M   'P 1'
#
loop_
_entity.id
_entity.type
_entity.pdbx_description
1 polymer ?
#
loop_
_entity_poly.entity_id
_entity_poly.type
_entity_poly.pdbx_seq_one_letter_code
_entity_poly.pdbx_strand_id
1 'polypeptide(L)'
;MATKIRLQRHGRKGYAFYSIVIADVRAPRDGKVTEKIGTYNPNTNPATVDLKFDRALYWVEVGAQPTDTVRNILSDEGVYLMKHLRGGVK
;
A
#
# COMPACT_ATOMS: atom_id res chain seq x y z
N MET A 1 -8.65 -11.07 12.18
CA MET A 1 -8.97 -10.93 10.75
C MET A 1 -7.72 -10.61 9.97
N ALA A 2 -7.53 -11.29 8.86
CA ALA A 2 -6.37 -11.02 8.03
C ALA A 2 -6.70 -9.91 7.03
N THR A 3 -5.96 -8.82 7.14
CA THR A 3 -6.10 -7.66 6.27
C THR A 3 -4.79 -7.47 5.53
N LYS A 4 -4.88 -7.20 4.23
CA LYS A 4 -3.69 -7.01 3.40
C LYS A 4 -3.67 -5.64 2.76
N ILE A 5 -2.47 -5.13 2.56
CA ILE A 5 -2.22 -3.94 1.76
C ILE A 5 -1.67 -4.46 0.43
N ARG A 6 -2.40 -4.22 -0.66
CA ARG A 6 -2.02 -4.77 -1.95
C ARG A 6 -2.28 -3.79 -3.08
N LEU A 7 -1.79 -4.13 -4.26
CA LEU A 7 -1.99 -3.31 -5.45
C LEU A 7 -3.19 -3.83 -6.23
N GLN A 8 -4.04 -2.91 -6.67
CA GLN A 8 -5.15 -3.21 -7.56
C GLN A 8 -4.84 -2.59 -8.92
N ARG A 9 -4.80 -3.42 -9.95
CA ARG A 9 -4.37 -2.97 -11.27
C ARG A 9 -5.45 -2.17 -11.97
N HIS A 10 -5.03 -1.07 -12.58
CA HIS A 10 -5.84 -0.23 -13.43
C HIS A 10 -5.12 0.02 -14.75
N GLY A 11 -5.76 0.74 -15.65
CA GLY A 11 -5.17 1.07 -16.93
C GLY A 11 -5.51 0.04 -17.99
N ARG A 12 -4.82 0.11 -19.12
CA ARG A 12 -5.06 -0.76 -20.25
C ARG A 12 -3.83 -1.60 -20.56
N LYS A 13 -3.96 -2.50 -21.52
CA LYS A 13 -2.87 -3.36 -21.93
C LYS A 13 -1.64 -2.52 -22.28
N GLY A 14 -0.51 -2.86 -21.70
CA GLY A 14 0.75 -2.16 -21.96
C GLY A 14 0.94 -0.88 -21.17
N TYR A 15 -0.08 -0.41 -20.44
CA TYR A 15 0.05 0.78 -19.62
C TYR A 15 -0.73 0.59 -18.33
N ALA A 16 -0.10 -0.07 -17.38
CA ALA A 16 -0.73 -0.35 -16.09
C ALA A 16 -0.30 0.65 -15.03
N PHE A 17 -1.25 1.07 -14.21
CA PHE A 17 -0.97 1.75 -12.97
C PHE A 17 -1.80 1.08 -11.87
N TYR A 18 -1.54 1.43 -10.62
CA TYR A 18 -2.10 0.67 -9.51
C TYR A 18 -2.65 1.57 -8.43
N SER A 19 -3.74 1.11 -7.80
CA SER A 19 -4.18 1.66 -6.52
C SER A 19 -3.56 0.84 -5.41
N ILE A 20 -3.09 1.50 -4.36
CA ILE A 20 -2.63 0.85 -3.14
C ILE A 20 -3.84 0.76 -2.23
N VAL A 21 -4.30 -0.45 -1.93
CA VAL A 21 -5.58 -0.66 -1.27
C VAL A 21 -5.46 -1.57 -0.06
N ILE A 22 -6.38 -1.35 0.86
CA ILE A 22 -6.57 -2.21 2.02
C ILE A 22 -7.74 -3.15 1.72
N ALA A 23 -7.52 -4.44 1.86
CA ALA A 23 -8.57 -5.43 1.56
C ALA A 23 -8.44 -6.64 2.47
N ASP A 24 -9.57 -7.31 2.70
CA ASP A 24 -9.59 -8.60 3.37
C ASP A 24 -8.83 -9.62 2.51
N VAL A 25 -8.05 -10.48 3.14
CA VAL A 25 -7.24 -11.48 2.45
C VAL A 25 -8.10 -12.40 1.58
N ARG A 26 -9.37 -12.58 1.93
CA ARG A 26 -10.29 -13.45 1.19
C ARG A 26 -11.00 -12.75 0.04
N ALA A 27 -10.88 -11.41 -0.07
CA ALA A 27 -11.52 -10.69 -1.15
C ALA A 27 -10.79 -10.95 -2.47
N PRO A 28 -11.52 -11.05 -3.60
CA PRO A 28 -10.87 -11.18 -4.90
C PRO A 28 -10.00 -9.98 -5.20
N ARG A 29 -8.97 -10.17 -6.03
CA ARG A 29 -8.03 -9.11 -6.39
C ARG A 29 -8.73 -7.86 -6.92
N ASP A 30 -9.75 -8.02 -7.74
CA ASP A 30 -10.48 -6.91 -8.33
C ASP A 30 -11.81 -6.67 -7.63
N GLY A 31 -11.97 -7.25 -6.44
CA GLY A 31 -13.18 -7.12 -5.66
C GLY A 31 -13.22 -5.89 -4.80
N LYS A 32 -14.19 -5.86 -3.91
CA LYS A 32 -14.41 -4.75 -3.01
C LYS A 32 -13.23 -4.55 -2.07
N VAL A 33 -12.80 -3.31 -1.92
CA VAL A 33 -11.70 -2.96 -1.01
C VAL A 33 -12.25 -2.19 0.20
N THR A 34 -11.50 -2.28 1.31
CA THR A 34 -11.87 -1.55 2.52
C THR A 34 -11.53 -0.07 2.39
N GLU A 35 -10.36 0.24 1.85
CA GLU A 35 -9.92 1.62 1.72
C GLU A 35 -8.84 1.70 0.65
N LYS A 36 -8.82 2.81 -0.09
CA LYS A 36 -7.73 3.14 -1.00
C LYS A 36 -6.81 4.15 -0.30
N ILE A 37 -5.54 3.81 -0.19
CA ILE A 37 -4.58 4.65 0.54
C ILE A 37 -3.56 5.33 -0.37
N GLY A 38 -3.57 5.04 -1.66
CA GLY A 38 -2.65 5.71 -2.56
C GLY A 38 -2.67 5.13 -3.95
N THR A 39 -1.75 5.61 -4.78
CA THR A 39 -1.55 5.15 -6.15
C THR A 39 -0.08 4.93 -6.41
N TYR A 40 0.21 4.03 -7.35
CA TYR A 40 1.56 3.72 -7.78
C TYR A 40 1.58 3.65 -9.31
N ASN A 41 2.45 4.44 -9.92
CA ASN A 41 2.61 4.46 -11.38
C ASN A 41 4.06 4.13 -11.74
N PRO A 42 4.33 2.89 -12.21
CA PRO A 42 5.69 2.50 -12.57
C PRO A 42 6.11 3.00 -13.96
N ASN A 43 5.18 3.60 -14.72
CA ASN A 43 5.47 4.04 -16.09
C ASN A 43 6.28 5.34 -16.15
N THR A 44 6.34 6.08 -15.07
CA THR A 44 7.18 7.28 -14.98
C THR A 44 8.58 6.91 -14.55
N ASN A 45 9.54 7.80 -14.82
CA ASN A 45 10.93 7.58 -14.43
C ASN A 45 11.44 8.81 -13.67
N PRO A 46 11.60 8.74 -12.34
CA PRO A 46 11.34 7.57 -11.50
C PRO A 46 9.85 7.28 -11.32
N ALA A 47 9.53 6.08 -10.85
CA ALA A 47 8.14 5.69 -10.61
C ALA A 47 7.48 6.66 -9.63
N THR A 48 6.22 6.99 -9.89
CA THR A 48 5.47 7.94 -9.08
C THR A 48 4.65 7.20 -8.04
N VAL A 49 4.79 7.59 -6.78
CA VAL A 49 3.97 7.08 -5.69
C VAL A 49 3.27 8.25 -5.03
N ASP A 50 1.95 8.16 -4.94
CA ASP A 50 1.13 9.12 -4.19
C ASP A 50 0.47 8.34 -3.05
N LEU A 51 0.88 8.63 -1.83
CA LEU A 51 0.50 7.81 -0.67
C LEU A 51 -0.05 8.71 0.43
N LYS A 52 -1.22 8.31 0.96
CA LYS A 52 -1.76 8.93 2.17
C LYS A 52 -0.99 8.36 3.36
N PHE A 53 0.06 9.05 3.76
CA PHE A 53 1.03 8.55 4.72
C PHE A 53 0.37 8.16 6.05
N ASP A 54 -0.52 9.00 6.56
CA ASP A 54 -1.18 8.73 7.84
C ASP A 54 -2.01 7.46 7.80
N ARG A 55 -2.70 7.23 6.69
CA ARG A 55 -3.51 6.02 6.56
C ARG A 55 -2.65 4.78 6.38
N ALA A 56 -1.58 4.87 5.59
CA ALA A 56 -0.65 3.77 5.44
C ALA A 56 -0.03 3.40 6.79
N LEU A 57 0.41 4.39 7.53
CA LEU A 57 0.99 4.18 8.86
C LEU A 57 -0.01 3.51 9.80
N TYR A 58 -1.25 4.01 9.82
CA TYR A 58 -2.32 3.42 10.64
C TYR A 58 -2.47 1.93 10.34
N TRP A 59 -2.61 1.56 9.07
CA TRP A 59 -2.86 0.16 8.71
C TRP A 59 -1.66 -0.73 9.00
N VAL A 60 -0.45 -0.22 8.81
CA VAL A 60 0.75 -0.98 9.19
C VAL A 60 0.80 -1.18 10.69
N GLU A 61 0.44 -0.16 11.47
CA GLU A 61 0.47 -0.24 12.92
C GLU A 61 -0.57 -1.23 13.47
N VAL A 62 -1.72 -1.36 12.82
CA VAL A 62 -2.74 -2.32 13.25
C VAL A 62 -2.53 -3.73 12.70
N GLY A 63 -1.45 -3.95 11.97
CA GLY A 63 -1.05 -5.29 11.56
C GLY A 63 -1.48 -5.71 10.17
N ALA A 64 -1.93 -4.79 9.32
CA ALA A 64 -2.20 -5.13 7.93
C ALA A 64 -0.91 -5.57 7.25
N GLN A 65 -0.96 -6.66 6.48
CA GLN A 65 0.21 -7.26 5.88
C GLN A 65 0.37 -6.82 4.42
N PRO A 66 1.46 -6.10 4.09
CA PRO A 66 1.70 -5.69 2.72
C PRO A 66 2.23 -6.84 1.87
N THR A 67 1.88 -6.84 0.58
CA THR A 67 2.55 -7.68 -0.39
C THR A 67 3.99 -7.20 -0.58
N ASP A 68 4.85 -8.02 -1.22
CA ASP A 68 6.26 -7.68 -1.35
C ASP A 68 6.47 -6.34 -2.05
N THR A 69 5.76 -6.10 -3.15
CA THR A 69 5.87 -4.84 -3.88
C THR A 69 5.43 -3.65 -3.02
N VAL A 70 4.29 -3.80 -2.31
CA VAL A 70 3.79 -2.75 -1.43
C VAL A 70 4.77 -2.50 -0.29
N ARG A 71 5.36 -3.56 0.26
CA ARG A 71 6.34 -3.42 1.33
C ARG A 71 7.51 -2.55 0.88
N ASN A 72 8.01 -2.75 -0.33
CA ASN A 72 9.09 -1.95 -0.87
C ASN A 72 8.67 -0.49 -1.04
N ILE A 73 7.45 -0.25 -1.54
CA ILE A 73 6.91 1.10 -1.70
C ILE A 73 6.82 1.80 -0.34
N LEU A 74 6.25 1.12 0.65
CA LEU A 74 6.10 1.70 2.00
C LEU A 74 7.46 1.99 2.63
N SER A 75 8.43 1.12 2.43
CA SER A 75 9.78 1.31 2.94
C SER A 75 10.43 2.55 2.31
N ASP A 76 10.28 2.70 0.99
CA ASP A 76 10.84 3.86 0.29
C ASP A 76 10.19 5.16 0.72
N GLU A 77 8.91 5.12 1.10
CA GLU A 77 8.19 6.31 1.57
C GLU A 77 8.41 6.58 3.06
N GLY A 78 9.14 5.72 3.75
CA GLY A 78 9.48 5.94 5.15
C GLY A 78 8.44 5.51 6.16
N VAL A 79 7.41 4.76 5.74
CA VAL A 79 6.34 4.33 6.65
C VAL A 79 6.87 3.44 7.77
N TYR A 80 7.76 2.50 7.44
CA TYR A 80 8.31 1.59 8.44
C TYR A 80 9.25 2.30 9.40
N LEU A 81 9.99 3.28 8.91
CA LEU A 81 10.85 4.08 9.77
C LEU A 81 10.01 4.84 10.79
N MET A 82 8.92 5.45 10.35
CA MET A 82 8.03 6.19 11.26
C MET A 82 7.39 5.25 12.27
N LYS A 83 6.94 4.07 11.82
CA LYS A 83 6.39 3.07 12.73
C LYS A 83 7.40 2.67 13.80
N HIS A 84 8.65 2.44 13.39
CA HIS A 84 9.71 2.07 14.31
C HIS A 84 9.97 3.19 15.33
N LEU A 85 10.05 4.42 14.87
CA LEU A 85 10.28 5.56 15.76
C LEU A 85 9.16 5.73 16.77
N ARG A 86 7.92 5.60 16.32
CA ARG A 86 6.75 5.70 17.21
C ARG A 86 6.72 4.54 18.20
N GLY A 87 7.01 3.34 17.72
CA GLY A 87 7.06 2.16 18.59
C GLY A 87 8.16 2.23 19.62
N GLY A 88 9.30 2.83 19.27
CA GLY A 88 10.44 2.96 20.16
C GLY A 88 10.25 3.97 21.28
N VAL A 89 9.22 4.79 21.19
CA VAL A 89 8.97 5.84 22.19
C VAL A 89 8.18 5.32 23.38
N LYS A 90 7.60 4.16 23.26
CA LYS A 90 6.77 3.59 24.32
C LYS A 90 7.55 3.36 25.61
#